data_e14cb8abbea9c13f01349968068b1e3c
#
_entry.id   e14cb8abbea9c13f01349968068b1e3c
#
_cell.length_a   1.000
_cell.length_b   1.000
_cell.length_c   1.000
_cell.angle_alpha   90.00
_cell.angle_beta   90.00
_cell.angle_gamma   90.00
#
_symmetry.space_group_name_H-M   'P 1'
#
loop_
_entity.id
_entity.type
_entity.pdbx_description
1 polymer ?
#
loop_
_entity_poly.entity_id
_entity_poly.type
_entity_poly.pdbx_seq_one_letter_code
_entity_poly.pdbx_strand_id
1 'polypeptide(L)'
;MELNHGLDDRKLKILQAVIKNYLETGEPVGSRTISKYTDLNLSPATIRNEMADLEELGYIFQPHTSAGRIPSDKGYRLYVDNMMKDKELELQAKEKEVDDMREFLNEKVDKVETLLQNMAKMLAHNTDYAAMISAPQAHKNKVKFIQLSQVEDHRMLCV
;
A
#
# COMPACT_ATOMS: atom_id res chain seq x y z
N MET A 1 10.99 18.06 -2.60
CA MET A 1 11.53 18.93 -1.52
C MET A 1 11.69 18.06 -0.29
N GLU A 2 12.92 17.60 -0.04
CA GLU A 2 13.22 16.67 1.07
C GLU A 2 13.04 17.40 2.40
N LEU A 3 11.95 17.12 3.09
CA LEU A 3 11.74 17.50 4.50
C LEU A 3 12.49 16.53 5.45
N ASN A 4 13.70 16.15 5.06
CA ASN A 4 14.61 15.51 5.98
C ASN A 4 15.18 16.61 6.89
N HIS A 5 14.52 16.90 7.99
CA HIS A 5 14.87 17.94 8.99
C HIS A 5 16.27 17.75 9.60
N GLY A 6 17.27 17.44 8.78
CA GLY A 6 18.66 17.21 9.21
C GLY A 6 18.91 15.85 9.88
N LEU A 7 17.94 14.94 9.80
CA LEU A 7 18.08 13.57 10.29
C LEU A 7 18.52 12.65 9.15
N ASP A 8 19.57 11.86 9.41
CA ASP A 8 19.93 10.75 8.54
C ASP A 8 18.97 9.56 8.73
N ASP A 9 18.96 8.62 7.79
CA ASP A 9 18.09 7.43 7.83
C ASP A 9 18.27 6.60 9.10
N ARG A 10 19.47 6.63 9.69
CA ARG A 10 19.78 5.91 10.92
C ARG A 10 19.08 6.53 12.12
N LYS A 11 19.18 7.85 12.28
CA LYS A 11 18.49 8.60 13.33
C LYS A 11 16.97 8.46 13.20
N LEU A 12 16.45 8.51 11.98
CA LEU A 12 15.04 8.34 11.71
C LEU A 12 14.54 6.95 12.15
N LYS A 13 15.25 5.88 11.81
CA LYS A 13 14.91 4.52 12.23
C LYS A 13 14.97 4.33 13.75
N ILE A 14 15.94 4.93 14.40
CA ILE A 14 16.05 4.90 15.86
C ILE A 14 14.89 5.67 16.50
N LEU A 15 14.54 6.85 16.00
CA LEU A 15 13.39 7.62 16.47
C LEU A 15 12.09 6.83 16.31
N GLN A 16 11.87 6.21 15.14
CA GLN A 16 10.70 5.35 14.91
C GLN A 16 10.63 4.19 15.89
N ALA A 17 11.76 3.54 16.17
CA ALA A 17 11.83 2.44 17.13
C ALA A 17 11.54 2.90 18.57
N VAL A 18 12.04 4.07 18.96
CA VAL A 18 11.73 4.68 20.27
C VAL A 18 10.24 4.95 20.39
N ILE A 19 9.63 5.56 19.36
CA ILE A 19 8.20 5.89 19.37
C ILE A 19 7.35 4.63 19.42
N LYS A 20 7.60 3.64 18.56
CA LYS A 20 6.86 2.38 18.53
C LYS A 20 6.92 1.66 19.88
N ASN A 21 8.11 1.51 20.44
CA ASN A 21 8.28 0.83 21.72
C ASN A 21 7.59 1.59 22.86
N TYR A 22 7.66 2.93 22.86
CA TYR A 22 6.97 3.74 23.86
C TYR A 22 5.45 3.66 23.74
N LEU A 23 4.89 3.62 22.53
CA LEU A 23 3.45 3.44 22.29
C LEU A 23 2.94 2.07 22.78
N GLU A 24 3.78 1.03 22.67
CA GLU A 24 3.44 -0.33 23.11
C GLU A 24 3.53 -0.52 24.61
N THR A 25 4.55 0.09 25.26
CA THR A 25 4.88 -0.19 26.64
C THR A 25 4.48 0.91 27.63
N GLY A 26 4.40 2.16 27.16
CA GLY A 26 4.24 3.35 28.01
C GLY A 26 5.51 3.68 28.84
N GLU A 27 6.62 2.93 28.66
CA GLU A 27 7.82 3.06 29.47
C GLU A 27 8.94 3.76 28.70
N PRO A 28 9.81 4.55 29.39
CA PRO A 28 10.97 5.16 28.77
C PRO A 28 11.93 4.13 28.15
N VAL A 29 12.35 4.35 26.91
CA VAL A 29 13.04 3.39 26.07
C VAL A 29 14.55 3.51 26.19
N GLY A 30 15.22 2.41 26.51
CA GLY A 30 16.67 2.33 26.62
C GLY A 30 17.37 1.89 25.32
N SER A 31 18.65 2.26 25.13
CA SER A 31 19.44 1.87 23.95
C SER A 31 19.58 0.35 23.80
N ARG A 32 19.59 -0.41 24.90
CA ARG A 32 19.61 -1.89 24.85
C ARG A 32 18.32 -2.48 24.32
N THR A 33 17.19 -1.85 24.61
CA THR A 33 15.88 -2.25 24.09
C THR A 33 15.85 -2.04 22.58
N ILE A 34 16.26 -0.85 22.12
CA ILE A 34 16.31 -0.53 20.69
C ILE A 34 17.27 -1.48 19.94
N SER A 35 18.42 -1.81 20.48
CA SER A 35 19.37 -2.75 19.87
C SER A 35 18.78 -4.15 19.63
N LYS A 36 17.79 -4.57 20.42
CA LYS A 36 17.10 -5.85 20.26
C LYS A 36 15.89 -5.76 19.31
N TYR A 37 15.28 -4.59 19.21
CA TYR A 37 14.05 -4.34 18.44
C TYR A 37 14.29 -3.93 17.00
N THR A 38 15.53 -3.59 16.65
CA THR A 38 15.85 -3.11 15.30
C THR A 38 16.91 -3.99 14.64
N ASP A 39 16.69 -4.30 13.35
CA ASP A 39 17.66 -5.00 12.50
C ASP A 39 18.83 -4.09 12.06
N LEU A 40 19.07 -3.00 12.79
CA LEU A 40 20.10 -2.01 12.43
C LEU A 40 21.54 -2.53 12.64
N ASN A 41 21.71 -3.68 13.29
CA ASN A 41 23.02 -4.26 13.63
C ASN A 41 23.97 -3.26 14.33
N LEU A 42 23.41 -2.36 15.14
CA LEU A 42 24.17 -1.35 15.87
C LEU A 42 24.39 -1.76 17.33
N SER A 43 25.55 -1.40 17.84
CA SER A 43 25.83 -1.60 19.26
C SER A 43 24.94 -0.69 20.13
N PRO A 44 24.60 -1.11 21.38
CA PRO A 44 23.88 -0.24 22.31
C PRO A 44 24.57 1.09 22.60
N ALA A 45 25.91 1.12 22.49
CA ALA A 45 26.71 2.34 22.66
C ALA A 45 26.47 3.31 21.48
N THR A 46 26.48 2.79 20.24
CA THR A 46 26.19 3.59 19.05
C THR A 46 24.77 4.15 19.13
N ILE A 47 23.79 3.31 19.45
CA ILE A 47 22.39 3.74 19.60
C ILE A 47 22.25 4.82 20.67
N ARG A 48 22.97 4.71 21.78
CA ARG A 48 22.96 5.74 22.84
C ARG A 48 23.46 7.09 22.32
N ASN A 49 24.49 7.11 21.48
CA ASN A 49 25.02 8.34 20.89
C ASN A 49 24.01 8.96 19.94
N GLU A 50 23.39 8.16 19.06
CA GLU A 50 22.33 8.63 18.17
C GLU A 50 21.10 9.15 18.94
N MET A 51 20.76 8.50 20.07
CA MET A 51 19.68 8.98 20.95
C MET A 51 20.06 10.30 21.63
N ALA A 52 21.33 10.53 21.98
CA ALA A 52 21.80 11.81 22.52
C ALA A 52 21.67 12.93 21.47
N ASP A 53 22.05 12.66 20.21
CA ASP A 53 21.86 13.61 19.11
C ASP A 53 20.37 13.92 18.89
N LEU A 54 19.49 12.90 18.92
CA LEU A 54 18.04 13.09 18.80
C LEU A 54 17.44 13.89 19.95
N GLU A 55 18.01 13.77 21.15
CA GLU A 55 17.63 14.55 22.31
C GLU A 55 18.09 16.02 22.16
N GLU A 56 19.32 16.26 21.70
CA GLU A 56 19.82 17.60 21.41
C GLU A 56 19.00 18.30 20.32
N LEU A 57 18.56 17.55 19.32
CA LEU A 57 17.67 18.03 18.27
C LEU A 57 16.21 18.20 18.74
N GLY A 58 15.88 17.77 19.96
CA GLY A 58 14.56 17.93 20.57
C GLY A 58 13.47 16.96 20.10
N TYR A 59 13.84 15.83 19.49
CA TYR A 59 12.88 14.81 19.06
C TYR A 59 12.50 13.81 20.14
N ILE A 60 13.40 13.59 21.10
CA ILE A 60 13.18 12.76 22.30
C ILE A 60 13.71 13.52 23.52
N PHE A 61 13.35 13.10 24.70
CA PHE A 61 13.92 13.66 25.94
C PHE A 61 13.99 12.60 27.04
N GLN A 62 14.84 12.87 28.03
CA GLN A 62 15.00 12.02 29.19
C GLN A 62 14.16 12.57 30.35
N PRO A 63 13.13 11.84 30.83
CA PRO A 63 12.28 12.33 31.91
C PRO A 63 13.01 12.41 33.27
N HIS A 64 13.97 11.51 33.51
CA HIS A 64 14.76 11.46 34.74
C HIS A 64 16.18 10.98 34.44
N THR A 65 17.15 11.33 35.27
CA THR A 65 18.60 11.07 35.08
C THR A 65 18.99 9.60 34.84
N SER A 66 18.19 8.65 35.32
CA SER A 66 18.40 7.20 35.14
C SER A 66 17.39 6.53 34.17
N ALA A 67 16.47 7.29 33.64
CA ALA A 67 15.42 6.75 32.74
C ALA A 67 15.95 6.59 31.31
N GLY A 68 15.22 5.80 30.50
CA GLY A 68 15.36 5.81 29.06
C GLY A 68 14.92 7.16 28.45
N ARG A 69 14.62 7.12 27.16
CA ARG A 69 14.12 8.29 26.42
C ARG A 69 12.64 8.11 26.08
N ILE A 70 11.92 9.21 26.06
CA ILE A 70 10.53 9.26 25.58
C ILE A 70 10.40 10.24 24.42
N PRO A 71 9.46 10.05 23.51
CA PRO A 71 9.23 10.94 22.38
C PRO A 71 8.74 12.31 22.84
N SER A 72 9.19 13.38 22.17
CA SER A 72 8.63 14.71 22.28
C SER A 72 7.48 14.93 21.27
N ASP A 73 6.71 16.00 21.42
CA ASP A 73 5.71 16.42 20.43
C ASP A 73 6.31 16.58 19.03
N LYS A 74 7.54 17.11 18.94
CA LYS A 74 8.30 17.24 17.70
C LYS A 74 8.63 15.88 17.10
N GLY A 75 9.02 14.91 17.94
CA GLY A 75 9.27 13.53 17.52
C GLY A 75 8.02 12.85 16.97
N TYR A 76 6.90 12.98 17.65
CA TYR A 76 5.63 12.42 17.17
C TYR A 76 5.18 13.05 15.85
N ARG A 77 5.30 14.36 15.69
CA ARG A 77 4.96 15.02 14.42
C ARG A 77 5.76 14.48 13.27
N LEU A 78 7.08 14.40 13.40
CA LEU A 78 7.93 13.87 12.35
C LEU A 78 7.59 12.40 12.03
N TYR A 79 7.28 11.60 13.04
CA TYR A 79 6.86 10.21 12.85
C TYR A 79 5.56 10.10 12.03
N VAL A 80 4.55 10.89 12.38
CA VAL A 80 3.28 10.92 11.66
C VAL A 80 3.46 11.42 10.23
N ASP A 81 4.23 12.50 10.03
CA ASP A 81 4.49 13.06 8.70
C ASP A 81 5.18 12.03 7.77
N ASN A 82 6.14 11.26 8.30
CA ASN A 82 6.77 10.19 7.53
C ASN A 82 5.81 9.03 7.24
N MET A 83 5.01 8.62 8.22
CA MET A 83 4.02 7.56 8.04
C MET A 83 2.94 7.95 7.02
N MET A 84 2.52 9.22 6.98
CA MET A 84 1.57 9.74 5.99
C MET A 84 2.18 9.73 4.59
N LYS A 85 3.46 10.13 4.43
CA LYS A 85 4.14 10.06 3.13
C LYS A 85 4.27 8.63 2.60
N ASP A 86 4.66 7.69 3.47
CA ASP A 86 4.77 6.29 3.08
C ASP A 86 3.41 5.74 2.61
N LYS A 87 2.33 6.12 3.31
CA LYS A 87 0.96 5.75 2.92
C LYS A 87 0.49 6.41 1.63
N GLU A 88 0.84 7.65 1.39
CA GLU A 88 0.52 8.36 0.16
C GLU A 88 1.20 7.71 -1.05
N LEU A 89 2.48 7.35 -0.93
CA LEU A 89 3.20 6.62 -1.97
C LEU A 89 2.60 5.23 -2.24
N GLU A 90 2.21 4.50 -1.19
CA GLU A 90 1.53 3.20 -1.32
C GLU A 90 0.18 3.35 -2.04
N LEU A 91 -0.59 4.40 -1.72
CA LEU A 91 -1.87 4.70 -2.37
C LEU A 91 -1.69 5.01 -3.86
N GLN A 92 -0.75 5.90 -4.20
CA GLN A 92 -0.44 6.25 -5.60
C GLN A 92 0.00 5.01 -6.41
N ALA A 93 0.79 4.12 -5.82
CA ALA A 93 1.19 2.88 -6.47
C ALA A 93 -0.03 1.97 -6.75
N LYS A 94 -0.95 1.85 -5.79
CA LYS A 94 -2.20 1.07 -5.96
C LYS A 94 -3.16 1.69 -6.97
N GLU A 95 -3.30 3.02 -6.98
CA GLU A 95 -4.13 3.73 -7.95
C GLU A 95 -3.62 3.47 -9.37
N LYS A 96 -2.30 3.56 -9.57
CA LYS A 96 -1.69 3.25 -10.87
C LYS A 96 -1.94 1.80 -11.30
N GLU A 97 -1.79 0.84 -10.38
CA GLU A 97 -2.07 -0.58 -10.65
C GLU A 97 -3.53 -0.79 -11.09
N VAL A 98 -4.48 -0.12 -10.43
CA VAL A 98 -5.91 -0.18 -10.80
C VAL A 98 -6.15 0.44 -12.18
N ASP A 99 -5.50 1.55 -12.51
CA ASP A 99 -5.65 2.19 -13.81
C ASP A 99 -5.04 1.35 -14.94
N ASP A 100 -3.88 0.76 -14.72
CA ASP A 100 -3.24 -0.20 -15.65
C ASP A 100 -4.16 -1.42 -15.90
N MET A 101 -4.82 -1.93 -14.85
CA MET A 101 -5.81 -3.01 -14.98
C MET A 101 -7.04 -2.58 -15.79
N ARG A 102 -7.54 -1.36 -15.56
CA ARG A 102 -8.68 -0.81 -16.33
C ARG A 102 -8.34 -0.65 -17.79
N GLU A 103 -7.16 -0.13 -18.12
CA GLU A 103 -6.69 0.03 -19.49
C GLU A 103 -6.62 -1.33 -20.19
N PHE A 104 -6.03 -2.32 -19.54
CA PHE A 104 -5.94 -3.69 -20.04
C PHE A 104 -7.32 -4.34 -20.32
N LEU A 105 -8.32 -4.07 -19.46
CA LEU A 105 -9.69 -4.58 -19.65
C LEU A 105 -10.46 -3.80 -20.72
N ASN A 106 -10.16 -2.52 -20.89
CA ASN A 106 -10.84 -1.62 -21.83
C ASN A 106 -10.19 -1.58 -23.22
N GLU A 107 -9.03 -2.22 -23.43
CA GLU A 107 -8.53 -2.44 -24.79
C GLU A 107 -9.68 -3.03 -25.61
N LYS A 108 -10.04 -2.34 -26.71
CA LYS A 108 -11.19 -2.67 -27.59
C LYS A 108 -11.18 -4.15 -27.95
N VAL A 109 -11.99 -4.89 -27.22
CA VAL A 109 -12.10 -6.33 -27.38
C VAL A 109 -13.30 -6.58 -28.28
N ASP A 110 -13.04 -6.78 -29.56
CA ASP A 110 -14.07 -7.09 -30.57
C ASP A 110 -14.73 -8.48 -30.36
N LYS A 111 -14.18 -9.26 -29.42
CA LYS A 111 -14.68 -10.63 -29.15
C LYS A 111 -14.69 -10.92 -27.64
N VAL A 112 -15.82 -11.38 -27.15
CA VAL A 112 -16.00 -11.85 -25.74
C VAL A 112 -14.92 -12.87 -25.34
N GLU A 113 -14.46 -13.70 -26.28
CA GLU A 113 -13.42 -14.71 -26.06
C GLU A 113 -12.08 -14.10 -25.67
N THR A 114 -11.66 -12.99 -26.31
CA THR A 114 -10.43 -12.26 -25.99
C THR A 114 -10.54 -11.58 -24.61
N LEU A 115 -11.71 -11.00 -24.30
CA LEU A 115 -11.98 -10.43 -22.98
C LEU A 115 -11.82 -11.49 -21.87
N LEU A 116 -12.44 -12.66 -22.06
CA LEU A 116 -12.35 -13.75 -21.09
C LEU A 116 -10.92 -14.27 -20.90
N GLN A 117 -10.14 -14.36 -21.99
CA GLN A 117 -8.71 -14.72 -21.92
C GLN A 117 -7.89 -13.69 -21.13
N ASN A 118 -8.13 -12.39 -21.37
CA ASN A 118 -7.44 -11.32 -20.67
C ASN A 118 -7.81 -11.31 -19.18
N MET A 119 -9.08 -11.54 -18.84
CA MET A 119 -9.52 -11.68 -17.44
C MET A 119 -8.85 -12.88 -16.74
N ALA A 120 -8.74 -14.03 -17.43
CA ALA A 120 -8.05 -15.19 -16.85
C ALA A 120 -6.58 -14.91 -16.57
N LYS A 121 -5.88 -14.26 -17.50
CA LYS A 121 -4.47 -13.86 -17.33
C LYS A 121 -4.29 -12.89 -16.17
N MET A 122 -5.16 -11.89 -16.08
CA MET A 122 -5.12 -10.89 -15.00
C MET A 122 -5.35 -11.54 -13.63
N LEU A 123 -6.34 -12.42 -13.51
CA LEU A 123 -6.60 -13.15 -12.27
C LEU A 123 -5.42 -14.04 -11.87
N ALA A 124 -4.83 -14.78 -12.81
CA ALA A 124 -3.66 -15.62 -12.54
C ALA A 124 -2.46 -14.79 -12.07
N HIS A 125 -2.23 -13.62 -12.69
CA HIS A 125 -1.12 -12.74 -12.34
C HIS A 125 -1.27 -12.12 -10.93
N ASN A 126 -2.50 -11.69 -10.58
CA ASN A 126 -2.73 -10.99 -9.31
C ASN A 126 -2.91 -11.92 -8.11
N THR A 127 -3.18 -13.20 -8.34
CA THR A 127 -3.46 -14.15 -7.25
C THR A 127 -2.41 -15.24 -7.09
N ASP A 128 -1.45 -15.34 -8.02
CA ASP A 128 -0.49 -16.44 -8.13
C ASP A 128 -1.14 -17.84 -8.25
N TYR A 129 -2.44 -17.87 -8.62
CA TYR A 129 -3.17 -19.11 -8.88
C TYR A 129 -3.40 -19.33 -10.37
N ALA A 130 -3.60 -20.59 -10.76
CA ALA A 130 -4.05 -20.92 -12.11
C ALA A 130 -5.53 -20.50 -12.27
N ALA A 131 -5.82 -19.69 -13.28
CA ALA A 131 -7.19 -19.28 -13.61
C ALA A 131 -7.63 -19.95 -14.91
N MET A 132 -8.82 -20.56 -14.91
CA MET A 132 -9.45 -21.14 -16.10
C MET A 132 -10.81 -20.51 -16.33
N ILE A 133 -11.03 -20.00 -17.52
CA ILE A 133 -12.32 -19.46 -17.95
C ILE A 133 -12.74 -20.21 -19.21
N SER A 134 -13.95 -20.76 -19.19
CA SER A 134 -14.54 -21.40 -20.39
C SER A 134 -15.29 -20.37 -21.22
N ALA A 135 -15.05 -20.36 -22.51
CA ALA A 135 -15.85 -19.56 -23.43
C ALA A 135 -17.30 -20.09 -23.50
N PRO A 136 -18.31 -19.22 -23.63
CA PRO A 136 -19.68 -19.67 -23.82
C PRO A 136 -19.77 -20.48 -25.12
N GLN A 137 -20.20 -21.73 -25.02
CA GLN A 137 -20.50 -22.52 -26.21
C GLN A 137 -21.79 -22.04 -26.82
N ALA A 138 -21.70 -21.23 -27.86
CA ALA A 138 -22.88 -20.94 -28.68
C ALA A 138 -23.33 -22.23 -29.37
N HIS A 139 -24.44 -22.79 -28.94
CA HIS A 139 -25.11 -23.82 -29.73
C HIS A 139 -25.39 -23.20 -31.09
N LYS A 140 -24.98 -23.88 -32.16
CA LYS A 140 -25.23 -23.47 -33.56
C LYS A 140 -26.70 -23.62 -33.87
N ASN A 141 -27.56 -22.88 -33.20
CA ASN A 141 -28.94 -22.75 -33.59
C ASN A 141 -29.01 -21.84 -34.82
N LYS A 142 -29.34 -22.42 -35.94
CA LYS A 142 -29.57 -21.68 -37.18
C LYS A 142 -30.92 -21.02 -37.10
N VAL A 143 -30.95 -19.67 -37.20
CA VAL A 143 -32.19 -18.94 -37.43
C VAL A 143 -32.74 -19.42 -38.77
N LYS A 144 -33.95 -19.97 -38.78
CA LYS A 144 -34.60 -20.48 -40.01
C LYS A 144 -35.27 -19.37 -40.79
N PHE A 145 -35.91 -18.44 -40.10
CA PHE A 145 -36.52 -17.27 -40.67
C PHE A 145 -36.75 -16.21 -39.59
N ILE A 146 -36.86 -14.98 -39.98
CA ILE A 146 -37.25 -13.86 -39.13
C ILE A 146 -38.49 -13.25 -39.80
N GLN A 147 -39.59 -13.15 -39.05
CA GLN A 147 -40.82 -12.51 -39.54
C GLN A 147 -40.98 -11.18 -38.80
N LEU A 148 -41.14 -10.10 -39.57
CA LEU A 148 -41.43 -8.78 -39.05
C LEU A 148 -42.89 -8.48 -39.34
N SER A 149 -43.68 -8.22 -38.30
CA SER A 149 -45.09 -7.85 -38.43
C SER A 149 -45.31 -6.48 -37.79
N GLN A 150 -45.90 -5.57 -38.54
CA GLN A 150 -46.29 -4.26 -38.03
C GLN A 150 -47.51 -4.43 -37.11
N VAL A 151 -47.41 -3.98 -35.86
CA VAL A 151 -48.49 -4.07 -34.87
C VAL A 151 -49.20 -2.72 -34.70
N GLU A 152 -48.44 -1.63 -34.81
CA GLU A 152 -48.92 -0.23 -34.72
C GLU A 152 -48.02 0.65 -35.59
N ASP A 153 -48.44 1.91 -35.84
CA ASP A 153 -47.74 2.85 -36.74
C ASP A 153 -46.22 3.05 -36.46
N HIS A 154 -45.74 2.69 -35.29
CA HIS A 154 -44.31 2.76 -34.96
C HIS A 154 -43.80 1.56 -34.13
N ARG A 155 -44.56 0.44 -34.15
CA ARG A 155 -44.16 -0.79 -33.44
C ARG A 155 -44.15 -1.99 -34.37
N MET A 156 -43.04 -2.67 -34.43
CA MET A 156 -42.85 -3.93 -35.15
C MET A 156 -42.59 -5.07 -34.18
N LEU A 157 -43.27 -6.18 -34.38
CA LEU A 157 -42.99 -7.45 -33.71
C LEU A 157 -42.04 -8.25 -34.58
N CYS A 158 -40.96 -8.74 -33.98
CA CYS A 158 -40.00 -9.67 -34.59
C CYS A 158 -40.22 -11.06 -33.98
N VAL A 159 -40.52 -12.05 -34.80
CA VAL A 159 -40.68 -13.46 -34.40
C VAL A 159 -39.62 -14.32 -35.07
#